data_ba807566bd6f9c0a6a321d98692974be
#
_entry.id   ba807566bd6f9c0a6a321d98692974be
#
_cell.length_a   1.000
_cell.length_b   1.000
_cell.length_c   1.000
_cell.angle_alpha   90.00
_cell.angle_beta   90.00
_cell.angle_gamma   90.00
#
_symmetry.space_group_name_H-M   'P 1'
#
loop_
_entity.id
_entity.type
_entity.pdbx_description
1 polymer ?
#
loop_
_entity_poly.entity_id
_entity_poly.type
_entity_poly.pdbx_seq_one_letter_code
_entity_poly.pdbx_strand_id
1 'polypeptide(L)'
;MSTAEPIKKRYYFVSALLFLLAFILFLLPYKKNRYEISPEHLLLEITNNDRFFSTDDVAKFIISGDPSIQLIDVRSPEEFAKFSLPGAINIPLADLLKKDEEGDLEWEGYLNQDVKTNIFYSNGSIYANQAWMLCKRLGYPNNYVMKGGLNKWVETIMRPKMPLNSAPEDDWVKYEFRKAASIYFGGGSFATEESSAPKPKVTPVKKKKKKVEEEGGC
;
A
#
# COMPACT_ATOMS: atom_id res chain seq x y z
N MET A 1 -29.04 -59.08 43.65
CA MET A 1 -29.46 -58.73 42.26
C MET A 1 -30.24 -57.45 42.34
N SER A 2 -29.67 -56.33 41.90
CA SER A 2 -30.36 -55.04 41.86
C SER A 2 -31.31 -55.04 40.68
N THR A 3 -32.61 -55.04 40.89
CA THR A 3 -33.61 -54.88 39.83
C THR A 3 -33.65 -53.42 39.45
N ALA A 4 -33.13 -53.09 38.24
CA ALA A 4 -33.20 -51.74 37.69
C ALA A 4 -34.67 -51.33 37.49
N GLU A 5 -35.12 -50.24 38.13
CA GLU A 5 -36.46 -49.70 37.92
C GLU A 5 -36.69 -49.32 36.43
N PRO A 6 -37.89 -49.63 35.90
CA PRO A 6 -38.20 -49.31 34.51
C PRO A 6 -38.23 -47.78 34.29
N ILE A 7 -37.47 -47.30 33.30
CA ILE A 7 -37.42 -45.88 32.95
C ILE A 7 -38.85 -45.40 32.57
N LYS A 8 -39.30 -44.32 33.20
CA LYS A 8 -40.64 -43.76 32.95
C LYS A 8 -40.76 -43.28 31.47
N LYS A 9 -41.84 -43.57 30.79
CA LYS A 9 -42.09 -43.23 29.36
C LYS A 9 -41.77 -41.79 28.99
N ARG A 10 -41.90 -40.83 29.91
CA ARG A 10 -41.55 -39.42 29.74
C ARG A 10 -40.09 -39.21 29.42
N TYR A 11 -39.18 -40.03 29.92
CA TYR A 11 -37.74 -39.89 29.63
C TYR A 11 -37.39 -40.36 28.23
N TYR A 12 -38.09 -41.35 27.68
CA TYR A 12 -37.93 -41.72 26.26
C TYR A 12 -38.40 -40.62 25.35
N PHE A 13 -39.50 -39.92 25.69
CA PHE A 13 -39.97 -38.78 24.91
C PHE A 13 -38.97 -37.62 24.93
N VAL A 14 -38.43 -37.29 26.12
CA VAL A 14 -37.41 -36.24 26.27
C VAL A 14 -36.13 -36.58 25.52
N SER A 15 -35.66 -37.84 25.61
CA SER A 15 -34.46 -38.26 24.86
C SER A 15 -34.69 -38.21 23.34
N ALA A 16 -35.83 -38.65 22.84
CA ALA A 16 -36.19 -38.57 21.44
C ALA A 16 -36.23 -37.09 20.93
N LEU A 17 -36.77 -36.19 21.75
CA LEU A 17 -36.79 -34.77 21.45
C LEU A 17 -35.37 -34.17 21.41
N LEU A 18 -34.49 -34.53 22.33
CA LEU A 18 -33.10 -34.09 22.35
C LEU A 18 -32.30 -34.62 21.13
N PHE A 19 -32.53 -35.90 20.78
CA PHE A 19 -31.93 -36.47 19.55
C PHE A 19 -32.42 -35.77 18.29
N LEU A 20 -33.72 -35.46 18.20
CA LEU A 20 -34.28 -34.71 17.09
C LEU A 20 -33.66 -33.30 16.99
N LEU A 21 -33.51 -32.62 18.11
CA LEU A 21 -32.93 -31.29 18.16
C LEU A 21 -31.45 -31.28 17.79
N ALA A 22 -30.68 -32.28 18.27
CA ALA A 22 -29.28 -32.48 17.89
C ALA A 22 -29.17 -32.82 16.39
N PHE A 23 -30.06 -33.61 15.83
CA PHE A 23 -30.11 -33.92 14.40
C PHE A 23 -30.44 -32.70 13.55
N ILE A 24 -31.37 -31.86 14.00
CA ILE A 24 -31.70 -30.60 13.35
C ILE A 24 -30.48 -29.68 13.37
N LEU A 25 -29.76 -29.55 14.50
CA LEU A 25 -28.52 -28.75 14.59
C LEU A 25 -27.42 -29.27 13.68
N PHE A 26 -27.32 -30.61 13.50
CA PHE A 26 -26.37 -31.23 12.59
C PHE A 26 -26.71 -30.96 11.09
N LEU A 27 -27.99 -30.83 10.77
CA LEU A 27 -28.46 -30.50 9.42
C LEU A 27 -28.39 -29.01 9.10
N LEU A 28 -28.22 -28.13 10.11
CA LEU A 28 -28.04 -26.72 9.85
C LEU A 28 -26.76 -26.52 9.05
N PRO A 29 -26.83 -25.85 7.89
CA PRO A 29 -25.64 -25.60 7.11
C PRO A 29 -24.67 -24.77 7.94
N TYR A 30 -23.48 -25.29 8.16
CA TYR A 30 -22.38 -24.50 8.69
C TYR A 30 -22.16 -23.31 7.76
N LYS A 31 -22.44 -22.10 8.24
CA LYS A 31 -22.32 -20.87 7.46
C LYS A 31 -20.83 -20.64 7.21
N LYS A 32 -20.28 -21.32 6.19
CA LYS A 32 -18.94 -21.03 5.69
C LYS A 32 -18.98 -19.59 5.20
N ASN A 33 -18.13 -18.73 5.75
CA ASN A 33 -18.04 -17.34 5.30
C ASN A 33 -17.81 -17.37 3.78
N ARG A 34 -18.82 -17.01 3.00
CA ARG A 34 -18.81 -17.13 1.53
C ARG A 34 -17.73 -16.27 0.87
N TYR A 35 -17.15 -15.37 1.62
CA TYR A 35 -16.20 -14.36 1.16
C TYR A 35 -14.74 -14.72 1.48
N GLU A 36 -14.49 -15.74 2.29
CA GLU A 36 -13.15 -16.11 2.69
C GLU A 36 -12.39 -16.82 1.57
N ILE A 37 -11.30 -16.19 1.09
CA ILE A 37 -10.45 -16.77 0.03
C ILE A 37 -9.63 -17.92 0.59
N SER A 38 -9.53 -19.03 -0.17
CA SER A 38 -8.67 -20.16 0.20
C SER A 38 -7.18 -19.79 0.17
N PRO A 39 -6.33 -20.45 0.96
CA PRO A 39 -4.88 -20.18 0.97
C PRO A 39 -4.22 -20.31 -0.41
N GLU A 40 -4.68 -21.25 -1.24
CA GLU A 40 -4.16 -21.46 -2.60
C GLU A 40 -4.46 -20.28 -3.52
N HIS A 41 -5.70 -19.77 -3.47
CA HIS A 41 -6.10 -18.57 -4.20
C HIS A 41 -5.35 -17.34 -3.70
N LEU A 42 -5.16 -17.20 -2.39
CA LEU A 42 -4.38 -16.10 -1.81
C LEU A 42 -2.93 -16.14 -2.31
N LEU A 43 -2.32 -17.32 -2.42
CA LEU A 43 -0.97 -17.48 -2.93
C LEU A 43 -0.86 -17.00 -4.39
N LEU A 44 -1.84 -17.32 -5.24
CA LEU A 44 -1.89 -16.83 -6.63
C LEU A 44 -1.99 -15.30 -6.66
N GLU A 45 -2.84 -14.71 -5.84
CA GLU A 45 -2.98 -13.26 -5.73
C GLU A 45 -1.70 -12.56 -5.24
N ILE A 46 -0.97 -13.17 -4.29
CA ILE A 46 0.31 -12.63 -3.79
C ILE A 46 1.39 -12.64 -4.89
N THR A 47 1.39 -13.61 -5.78
CA THR A 47 2.36 -13.69 -6.89
C THR A 47 2.02 -12.75 -8.03
N ASN A 48 0.77 -12.28 -8.14
CA ASN A 48 0.34 -11.32 -9.14
C ASN A 48 0.74 -9.87 -8.72
N ASN A 49 1.28 -9.11 -9.69
CA ASN A 49 1.67 -7.72 -9.47
C ASN A 49 0.53 -6.72 -9.70
N ASP A 50 -0.64 -7.16 -10.19
CA ASP A 50 -1.78 -6.28 -10.51
C ASP A 50 -2.36 -5.58 -9.28
N ARG A 51 -2.02 -6.04 -8.07
CA ARG A 51 -2.39 -5.40 -6.81
C ARG A 51 -1.69 -4.07 -6.55
N PHE A 52 -0.69 -3.69 -7.37
CA PHE A 52 0.09 -2.50 -7.11
C PHE A 52 -0.28 -1.35 -8.04
N PHE A 53 -0.56 -0.20 -7.44
CA PHE A 53 -0.50 1.08 -8.13
C PHE A 53 0.88 1.72 -7.95
N SER A 54 1.38 2.38 -8.99
CA SER A 54 2.60 3.17 -8.89
C SER A 54 2.34 4.49 -8.16
N THR A 55 3.38 5.13 -7.67
CA THR A 55 3.29 6.48 -7.10
C THR A 55 2.81 7.51 -8.12
N ASP A 56 3.13 7.31 -9.41
CA ASP A 56 2.65 8.17 -10.50
C ASP A 56 1.13 8.05 -10.70
N ASP A 57 0.57 6.83 -10.60
CA ASP A 57 -0.87 6.62 -10.70
C ASP A 57 -1.59 7.25 -9.51
N VAL A 58 -1.07 7.03 -8.29
CA VAL A 58 -1.63 7.65 -7.08
C VAL A 58 -1.57 9.18 -7.16
N ALA A 59 -0.47 9.75 -7.68
CA ALA A 59 -0.37 11.19 -7.88
C ALA A 59 -1.43 11.71 -8.86
N LYS A 60 -1.66 11.01 -9.97
CA LYS A 60 -2.73 11.35 -10.93
C LYS A 60 -4.10 11.32 -10.29
N PHE A 61 -4.42 10.29 -9.50
CA PHE A 61 -5.70 10.19 -8.79
C PHE A 61 -5.93 11.36 -7.83
N ILE A 62 -4.91 11.73 -7.04
CA ILE A 62 -5.02 12.88 -6.12
C ILE A 62 -5.21 14.18 -6.91
N ILE A 63 -4.41 14.41 -7.95
CA ILE A 63 -4.47 15.65 -8.76
C ILE A 63 -5.81 15.76 -9.48
N SER A 64 -6.35 14.66 -10.01
CA SER A 64 -7.65 14.65 -10.68
C SER A 64 -8.83 14.76 -9.71
N GLY A 65 -8.62 14.53 -8.41
CA GLY A 65 -9.69 14.48 -7.42
C GLY A 65 -10.67 13.33 -7.67
N ASP A 66 -10.20 12.17 -8.11
CA ASP A 66 -11.04 11.02 -8.45
C ASP A 66 -11.81 10.50 -7.22
N PRO A 67 -13.14 10.65 -7.17
CA PRO A 67 -13.94 10.25 -6.01
C PRO A 67 -14.04 8.72 -5.85
N SER A 68 -13.69 7.95 -6.86
CA SER A 68 -13.69 6.48 -6.80
C SER A 68 -12.47 5.91 -6.05
N ILE A 69 -11.47 6.74 -5.77
CA ILE A 69 -10.24 6.34 -5.09
C ILE A 69 -10.30 6.72 -3.61
N GLN A 70 -9.92 5.79 -2.76
CA GLN A 70 -9.77 6.00 -1.32
C GLN A 70 -8.36 5.61 -0.89
N LEU A 71 -7.59 6.58 -0.41
CA LEU A 71 -6.24 6.34 0.10
C LEU A 71 -6.32 5.98 1.59
N ILE A 72 -5.64 4.90 1.99
CA ILE A 72 -5.67 4.40 3.36
C ILE A 72 -4.24 4.29 3.88
N ASP A 73 -3.93 5.12 4.88
CA ASP A 73 -2.66 5.08 5.60
C ASP A 73 -2.74 4.06 6.73
N VAL A 74 -1.91 3.03 6.68
CA VAL A 74 -1.89 1.97 7.70
C VAL A 74 -0.81 2.17 8.77
N ARG A 75 -0.21 3.35 8.82
CA ARG A 75 0.75 3.72 9.86
C ARG A 75 0.04 4.13 11.15
N SER A 76 0.83 4.38 12.20
CA SER A 76 0.27 4.90 13.45
C SER A 76 -0.34 6.29 13.28
N PRO A 77 -1.30 6.69 14.14
CA PRO A 77 -1.89 8.02 14.11
C PRO A 77 -0.85 9.15 14.24
N GLU A 78 0.22 8.93 14.99
CA GLU A 78 1.29 9.91 15.18
C GLU A 78 2.13 10.10 13.91
N GLU A 79 2.34 9.05 13.12
CA GLU A 79 3.02 9.14 11.82
C GLU A 79 2.12 9.79 10.78
N PHE A 80 0.83 9.44 10.77
CA PHE A 80 -0.19 10.05 9.91
C PHE A 80 -0.30 11.56 10.14
N ALA A 81 -0.33 11.99 11.41
CA ALA A 81 -0.42 13.40 11.78
C ALA A 81 0.81 14.22 11.37
N LYS A 82 2.01 13.60 11.30
CA LYS A 82 3.23 14.28 10.85
C LYS A 82 3.25 14.53 9.35
N PHE A 83 2.79 13.57 8.57
CA PHE A 83 2.69 13.67 7.12
C PHE A 83 1.75 12.57 6.59
N SER A 84 0.83 12.95 5.73
CA SER A 84 -0.09 12.02 5.04
C SER A 84 -0.34 12.51 3.61
N LEU A 85 -0.78 11.62 2.74
CA LEU A 85 -1.21 12.00 1.40
C LEU A 85 -2.56 12.75 1.47
N PRO A 86 -2.79 13.75 0.62
CA PRO A 86 -4.04 14.50 0.60
C PRO A 86 -5.26 13.58 0.42
N GLY A 87 -6.29 13.77 1.25
CA GLY A 87 -7.52 13.00 1.20
C GLY A 87 -7.42 11.57 1.76
N ALA A 88 -6.28 11.17 2.32
CA ALA A 88 -6.13 9.87 2.94
C ALA A 88 -6.86 9.78 4.28
N ILE A 89 -7.37 8.58 4.59
CA ILE A 89 -7.84 8.22 5.93
C ILE A 89 -6.81 7.36 6.64
N ASN A 90 -6.77 7.42 7.97
CA ASN A 90 -5.88 6.59 8.77
C ASN A 90 -6.63 5.39 9.34
N ILE A 91 -6.21 4.20 8.97
CA ILE A 91 -6.64 2.92 9.56
C ILE A 91 -5.36 2.17 9.94
N PRO A 92 -4.86 2.34 11.18
CA PRO A 92 -3.64 1.65 11.60
C PRO A 92 -3.75 0.15 11.39
N LEU A 93 -2.67 -0.48 10.92
CA LEU A 93 -2.67 -1.92 10.68
C LEU A 93 -3.10 -2.73 11.91
N ALA A 94 -2.75 -2.27 13.12
CA ALA A 94 -3.13 -2.90 14.37
C ALA A 94 -4.66 -2.89 14.61
N ASP A 95 -5.34 -1.87 14.09
CA ASP A 95 -6.78 -1.66 14.28
C ASP A 95 -7.63 -2.24 13.13
N LEU A 96 -7.00 -2.77 12.08
CA LEU A 96 -7.70 -3.23 10.87
C LEU A 96 -8.77 -4.30 11.16
N LEU A 97 -8.53 -5.15 12.15
CA LEU A 97 -9.44 -6.22 12.59
C LEU A 97 -10.14 -5.90 13.91
N LYS A 98 -10.11 -4.62 14.33
CA LYS A 98 -10.80 -4.17 15.53
C LYS A 98 -12.31 -4.34 15.34
N LYS A 99 -12.97 -4.80 16.41
CA LYS A 99 -14.41 -4.98 16.45
C LYS A 99 -15.07 -3.83 17.20
N ASP A 100 -16.24 -3.47 16.73
CA ASP A 100 -17.14 -2.55 17.42
C ASP A 100 -17.86 -3.21 18.61
N GLU A 101 -18.76 -2.49 19.24
CA GLU A 101 -19.54 -2.96 20.40
C GLU A 101 -20.51 -4.10 20.02
N GLU A 102 -20.92 -4.20 18.76
CA GLU A 102 -21.81 -5.22 18.21
C GLU A 102 -21.06 -6.50 17.81
N GLY A 103 -19.72 -6.44 17.75
CA GLY A 103 -18.83 -7.55 17.43
C GLY A 103 -18.48 -7.65 15.94
N ASP A 104 -18.92 -6.70 15.14
CA ASP A 104 -18.60 -6.57 13.72
C ASP A 104 -17.24 -5.85 13.51
N LEU A 105 -16.65 -5.98 12.34
CA LEU A 105 -15.39 -5.29 12.02
C LEU A 105 -15.65 -3.79 11.80
N GLU A 106 -15.06 -2.95 12.64
CA GLU A 106 -15.25 -1.49 12.65
C GLU A 106 -15.04 -0.85 11.26
N TRP A 107 -14.08 -1.37 10.49
CA TRP A 107 -13.69 -0.82 9.19
C TRP A 107 -14.31 -1.52 7.99
N GLU A 108 -15.19 -2.50 8.20
CA GLU A 108 -15.79 -3.28 7.11
C GLU A 108 -16.46 -2.39 6.07
N GLY A 109 -17.24 -1.40 6.47
CA GLY A 109 -17.95 -0.50 5.57
C GLY A 109 -17.04 0.35 4.67
N TYR A 110 -15.76 0.52 5.06
CA TYR A 110 -14.75 1.20 4.26
C TYR A 110 -13.99 0.25 3.34
N LEU A 111 -13.74 -0.98 3.78
CA LEU A 111 -12.82 -1.93 3.14
C LEU A 111 -13.54 -2.94 2.24
N ASN A 112 -14.82 -3.22 2.53
CA ASN A 112 -15.65 -4.19 1.82
C ASN A 112 -16.70 -3.47 0.97
N GLN A 113 -16.27 -2.79 -0.10
CA GLN A 113 -17.16 -2.06 -1.00
C GLN A 113 -16.76 -2.21 -2.47
N ASP A 114 -17.75 -2.22 -3.37
CA ASP A 114 -17.54 -2.36 -4.81
C ASP A 114 -17.38 -1.00 -5.53
N VAL A 115 -17.77 0.09 -4.88
CA VAL A 115 -17.85 1.42 -5.49
C VAL A 115 -16.51 2.14 -5.50
N LYS A 116 -15.71 1.93 -4.45
CA LYS A 116 -14.41 2.59 -4.32
C LYS A 116 -13.25 1.60 -4.44
N THR A 117 -12.16 2.10 -4.97
CA THR A 117 -10.87 1.42 -5.01
C THR A 117 -10.02 1.90 -3.83
N ASN A 118 -9.76 1.02 -2.89
CA ASN A 118 -8.93 1.29 -1.72
C ASN A 118 -7.45 1.09 -2.06
N ILE A 119 -6.61 2.07 -1.77
CA ILE A 119 -5.17 1.97 -1.98
C ILE A 119 -4.47 2.14 -0.65
N PHE A 120 -3.96 1.04 -0.10
CA PHE A 120 -3.18 1.06 1.14
C PHE A 120 -1.77 1.59 0.90
N TYR A 121 -1.29 2.39 1.84
CA TYR A 121 0.12 2.79 1.87
C TYR A 121 0.66 2.86 3.31
N SER A 122 1.99 2.79 3.41
CA SER A 122 2.76 3.02 4.63
C SER A 122 4.08 3.66 4.25
N ASN A 123 5.09 3.70 5.14
CA ASN A 123 6.41 4.21 4.78
C ASN A 123 7.06 3.41 3.64
N GLY A 124 6.91 2.06 3.67
CA GLY A 124 7.30 1.15 2.60
C GLY A 124 6.12 0.30 2.14
N SER A 125 6.39 -0.86 1.50
CA SER A 125 5.32 -1.74 1.03
C SER A 125 4.86 -2.79 2.05
N ILE A 126 5.60 -3.03 3.14
CA ILE A 126 5.39 -4.21 4.00
C ILE A 126 4.03 -4.14 4.69
N TYR A 127 3.76 -3.10 5.49
CA TYR A 127 2.52 -2.98 6.25
C TYR A 127 1.29 -2.82 5.34
N ALA A 128 1.43 -2.09 4.23
CA ALA A 128 0.37 -1.97 3.23
C ALA A 128 0.03 -3.31 2.57
N ASN A 129 1.03 -4.17 2.29
CA ASN A 129 0.79 -5.54 1.81
C ASN A 129 0.13 -6.43 2.87
N GLN A 130 0.47 -6.26 4.15
CA GLN A 130 -0.19 -6.99 5.24
C GLN A 130 -1.68 -6.60 5.34
N ALA A 131 -2.00 -5.31 5.27
CA ALA A 131 -3.39 -4.83 5.24
C ALA A 131 -4.16 -5.39 4.03
N TRP A 132 -3.57 -5.30 2.84
CA TRP A 132 -4.12 -5.88 1.62
C TRP A 132 -4.40 -7.39 1.77
N MET A 133 -3.45 -8.13 2.33
CA MET A 133 -3.56 -9.58 2.53
C MET A 133 -4.70 -9.96 3.48
N LEU A 134 -4.88 -9.17 4.56
CA LEU A 134 -6.00 -9.35 5.49
C LEU A 134 -7.34 -9.09 4.80
N CYS A 135 -7.46 -8.00 4.03
CA CYS A 135 -8.68 -7.71 3.27
C CYS A 135 -8.99 -8.79 2.23
N LYS A 136 -7.98 -9.26 1.50
CA LYS A 136 -8.14 -10.39 0.56
C LYS A 136 -8.56 -11.67 1.27
N ARG A 137 -7.99 -11.97 2.45
CA ARG A 137 -8.38 -13.15 3.24
C ARG A 137 -9.83 -13.08 3.71
N LEU A 138 -10.33 -11.88 4.03
CA LEU A 138 -11.73 -11.63 4.36
C LEU A 138 -12.65 -11.64 3.12
N GLY A 139 -12.10 -11.68 1.91
CA GLY A 139 -12.84 -11.64 0.66
C GLY A 139 -13.29 -10.23 0.25
N TYR A 140 -12.69 -9.18 0.80
CA TYR A 140 -13.01 -7.80 0.45
C TYR A 140 -12.46 -7.45 -0.93
N PRO A 141 -13.30 -6.97 -1.85
CA PRO A 141 -12.89 -6.59 -3.21
C PRO A 141 -12.14 -5.24 -3.23
N ASN A 142 -11.63 -4.87 -4.39
CA ASN A 142 -11.13 -3.53 -4.71
C ASN A 142 -10.10 -2.94 -3.74
N ASN A 143 -9.26 -3.80 -3.14
CA ASN A 143 -8.17 -3.40 -2.26
C ASN A 143 -6.83 -3.58 -2.98
N TYR A 144 -5.99 -2.53 -2.96
CA TYR A 144 -4.72 -2.44 -3.66
C TYR A 144 -3.64 -1.82 -2.77
N VAL A 145 -2.41 -1.74 -3.28
CA VAL A 145 -1.25 -1.24 -2.53
C VAL A 145 -0.48 -0.21 -3.35
N MET A 146 -0.09 0.90 -2.78
CA MET A 146 0.87 1.82 -3.37
C MET A 146 2.29 1.23 -3.28
N LYS A 147 2.87 0.92 -4.42
CA LYS A 147 4.20 0.29 -4.52
C LYS A 147 5.29 1.21 -3.96
N GLY A 148 6.03 0.70 -2.98
CA GLY A 148 7.14 1.41 -2.35
C GLY A 148 6.74 2.43 -1.27
N GLY A 149 5.44 2.67 -1.08
CA GLY A 149 4.91 3.54 -0.04
C GLY A 149 5.42 4.98 -0.11
N LEU A 150 5.42 5.67 1.02
CA LEU A 150 5.85 7.07 1.12
C LEU A 150 7.34 7.27 0.79
N ASN A 151 8.19 6.30 1.05
CA ASN A 151 9.61 6.38 0.68
C ASN A 151 9.74 6.53 -0.85
N LYS A 152 8.99 5.71 -1.60
CA LYS A 152 8.98 5.81 -3.06
C LYS A 152 8.27 7.08 -3.55
N TRP A 153 7.22 7.52 -2.87
CA TRP A 153 6.55 8.79 -3.13
C TRP A 153 7.52 9.96 -3.04
N VAL A 154 8.29 10.04 -1.96
CA VAL A 154 9.30 11.10 -1.79
C VAL A 154 10.34 11.05 -2.90
N GLU A 155 10.84 9.85 -3.23
CA GLU A 155 11.85 9.68 -4.28
C GLU A 155 11.36 10.07 -5.67
N THR A 156 10.11 9.73 -6.01
CA THR A 156 9.60 9.87 -7.39
C THR A 156 8.78 11.14 -7.59
N ILE A 157 7.93 11.51 -6.63
CA ILE A 157 6.99 12.63 -6.76
C ILE A 157 7.55 13.89 -6.11
N MET A 158 8.05 13.80 -4.87
CA MET A 158 8.54 15.00 -4.16
C MET A 158 9.90 15.45 -4.65
N ARG A 159 10.78 14.52 -5.05
CA ARG A 159 12.15 14.76 -5.49
C ARG A 159 12.49 13.97 -6.75
N PRO A 160 11.83 14.27 -7.89
CA PRO A 160 12.06 13.52 -9.12
C PRO A 160 13.49 13.74 -9.64
N LYS A 161 14.15 12.64 -9.96
CA LYS A 161 15.50 12.69 -10.55
C LYS A 161 15.41 12.90 -12.06
N MET A 162 16.21 13.82 -12.58
CA MET A 162 16.32 14.05 -14.01
C MET A 162 16.92 12.82 -14.71
N PRO A 163 16.33 12.36 -15.82
CA PRO A 163 16.89 11.28 -16.62
C PRO A 163 18.25 11.67 -17.24
N LEU A 164 19.04 10.67 -17.59
CA LEU A 164 20.26 10.90 -18.39
C LEU A 164 19.87 11.38 -19.79
N ASN A 165 20.74 12.17 -20.45
CA ASN A 165 20.48 12.67 -21.81
C ASN A 165 20.26 11.55 -22.83
N SER A 166 20.76 10.34 -22.57
CA SER A 166 20.59 9.16 -23.41
C SER A 166 19.37 8.33 -23.05
N ALA A 167 18.55 8.76 -22.07
CA ALA A 167 17.37 8.02 -21.63
C ALA A 167 16.28 8.04 -22.72
N PRO A 168 15.43 6.98 -22.78
CA PRO A 168 14.27 6.93 -23.65
C PRO A 168 13.31 8.12 -23.42
N GLU A 169 12.58 8.50 -24.47
CA GLU A 169 11.60 9.60 -24.41
C GLU A 169 10.55 9.41 -23.31
N ASP A 170 10.11 8.17 -23.10
CA ASP A 170 9.14 7.83 -22.02
C ASP A 170 9.63 8.22 -20.61
N ASP A 171 10.93 8.17 -20.35
CA ASP A 171 11.48 8.55 -19.05
C ASP A 171 11.48 10.07 -18.88
N TRP A 172 11.65 10.82 -19.97
CA TRP A 172 11.51 12.28 -19.98
C TRP A 172 10.06 12.70 -19.76
N VAL A 173 9.09 12.04 -20.41
CA VAL A 173 7.66 12.29 -20.19
C VAL A 173 7.27 12.05 -18.73
N LYS A 174 7.73 10.93 -18.14
CA LYS A 174 7.52 10.64 -16.70
C LYS A 174 8.17 11.70 -15.81
N TYR A 175 9.38 12.14 -16.15
CA TYR A 175 10.07 13.17 -15.39
C TYR A 175 9.32 14.50 -15.39
N GLU A 176 8.85 14.96 -16.55
CA GLU A 176 8.08 16.21 -16.65
C GLU A 176 6.77 16.13 -15.86
N PHE A 177 6.05 14.99 -15.93
CA PHE A 177 4.89 14.76 -15.08
C PHE A 177 5.25 14.86 -13.60
N ARG A 178 6.29 14.15 -13.15
CA ARG A 178 6.72 14.13 -11.74
C ARG A 178 7.18 15.50 -11.25
N LYS A 179 7.83 16.27 -12.09
CA LYS A 179 8.25 17.65 -11.83
C LYS A 179 7.04 18.55 -11.60
N ALA A 180 6.02 18.45 -12.46
CA ALA A 180 4.78 19.19 -12.30
C ALA A 180 4.02 18.74 -11.03
N ALA A 181 3.95 17.44 -10.77
CA ALA A 181 3.35 16.88 -9.57
C ALA A 181 4.10 17.32 -8.29
N SER A 182 5.44 17.36 -8.32
CA SER A 182 6.24 17.89 -7.21
C SER A 182 5.83 19.31 -6.83
N ILE A 183 5.65 20.18 -7.82
CA ILE A 183 5.18 21.56 -7.57
C ILE A 183 3.79 21.56 -6.94
N TYR A 184 2.88 20.74 -7.47
CA TYR A 184 1.51 20.63 -6.95
C TYR A 184 1.48 20.21 -5.47
N PHE A 185 2.34 19.25 -5.07
CA PHE A 185 2.43 18.73 -3.69
C PHE A 185 3.38 19.53 -2.79
N GLY A 186 3.89 20.69 -3.23
CA GLY A 186 4.76 21.55 -2.43
C GLY A 186 6.22 21.10 -2.36
N GLY A 187 6.65 20.17 -3.20
CA GLY A 187 8.04 19.67 -3.29
C GLY A 187 8.98 20.56 -4.10
N GLY A 188 8.49 21.59 -4.78
CA GLY A 188 9.25 22.41 -5.74
C GLY A 188 10.47 23.17 -5.17
N SER A 189 10.57 23.35 -3.86
CA SER A 189 11.73 23.98 -3.22
C SER A 189 12.98 23.08 -3.19
N PHE A 190 12.84 21.77 -3.41
CA PHE A 190 13.96 20.83 -3.42
C PHE A 190 14.60 20.64 -4.80
N ALA A 191 13.92 21.05 -5.87
CA ALA A 191 14.44 20.93 -7.23
C ALA A 191 15.54 21.97 -7.53
N THR A 192 15.69 23.02 -6.72
CA THR A 192 16.67 24.10 -6.91
C THR A 192 18.02 23.85 -6.26
N GLU A 193 18.14 22.95 -5.28
CA GLU A 193 19.39 22.71 -4.58
C GLU A 193 20.35 21.74 -5.31
N GLU A 194 19.87 20.85 -6.19
CA GLU A 194 20.75 19.97 -6.99
C GLU A 194 21.34 20.61 -8.24
N SER A 195 20.97 21.84 -8.60
CA SER A 195 21.51 22.57 -9.74
C SER A 195 22.83 23.28 -9.46
N SER A 196 23.36 23.23 -8.25
CA SER A 196 24.67 23.76 -7.92
C SER A 196 25.76 22.66 -7.82
N ALA A 197 25.88 21.82 -8.85
CA ALA A 197 27.13 21.10 -9.05
C ALA A 197 28.25 22.12 -9.26
N PRO A 198 29.34 22.08 -8.49
CA PRO A 198 30.43 23.04 -8.66
C PRO A 198 30.99 22.87 -10.10
N LYS A 199 30.88 23.93 -10.90
CA LYS A 199 31.53 23.96 -12.21
C LYS A 199 32.99 23.58 -12.00
N PRO A 200 33.57 22.65 -12.79
CA PRO A 200 34.98 22.30 -12.65
C PRO A 200 35.80 23.56 -12.87
N LYS A 201 36.58 23.96 -11.86
CA LYS A 201 37.56 25.06 -12.01
C LYS A 201 38.59 24.63 -13.02
N VAL A 202 38.48 25.18 -14.24
CA VAL A 202 39.51 25.04 -15.23
C VAL A 202 40.72 25.86 -14.73
N THR A 203 41.69 25.16 -14.20
CA THR A 203 42.98 25.78 -13.86
C THR A 203 43.71 26.11 -15.17
N PRO A 204 44.07 27.40 -15.47
CA PRO A 204 44.78 27.73 -16.67
C PRO A 204 46.20 27.12 -16.61
N VAL A 205 46.51 26.27 -17.60
CA VAL A 205 47.84 25.70 -17.79
C VAL A 205 48.77 26.82 -18.16
N LYS A 206 49.69 27.22 -17.25
CA LYS A 206 50.77 28.15 -17.55
C LYS A 206 51.69 27.55 -18.63
N LYS A 207 51.67 28.11 -19.84
CA LYS A 207 52.66 27.81 -20.89
C LYS A 207 54.06 28.20 -20.38
N LYS A 208 54.95 27.23 -20.22
CA LYS A 208 56.39 27.46 -20.01
C LYS A 208 56.95 28.15 -21.26
N LYS A 209 57.46 29.37 -21.06
CA LYS A 209 58.31 30.05 -22.07
C LYS A 209 59.59 29.25 -22.24
N LYS A 210 59.89 28.81 -23.46
CA LYS A 210 61.20 28.29 -23.89
C LYS A 210 62.17 29.45 -23.85
N LYS A 211 63.26 29.30 -23.04
CA LYS A 211 64.46 30.17 -23.15
C LYS A 211 65.22 29.83 -24.43
N VAL A 212 65.37 30.81 -25.25
CA VAL A 212 66.28 30.73 -26.38
C VAL A 212 67.65 31.12 -25.85
N GLU A 213 68.64 30.22 -25.91
CA GLU A 213 70.04 30.49 -25.67
C GLU A 213 70.60 31.04 -26.99
N GLU A 214 71.09 32.28 -26.93
CA GLU A 214 71.95 32.83 -27.95
C GLU A 214 73.35 32.32 -27.76
N GLU A 215 73.86 31.46 -28.66
CA GLU A 215 75.28 31.22 -28.82
C GLU A 215 75.89 32.33 -29.66
N GLY A 216 76.73 33.17 -29.05
CA GLY A 216 77.61 34.08 -29.70
C GLY A 216 78.89 33.37 -30.13
N GLY A 217 79.17 33.36 -31.42
CA GLY A 217 80.44 32.95 -31.95
C GLY A 217 81.20 34.15 -32.56
N CYS A 218 82.45 34.22 -32.18
CA CYS A 218 83.48 35.17 -32.80
C CYS A 218 83.63 35.02 -34.26
#